data_3a2792866662fdda1241eb89ba1cde96
#
_entry.id   3a2792866662fdda1241eb89ba1cde96
#
_cell.length_a   1.000
_cell.length_b   1.000
_cell.length_c   1.000
_cell.angle_alpha   90.00
_cell.angle_beta   90.00
_cell.angle_gamma   90.00
#
_symmetry.space_group_name_H-M   'P 1'
#
loop_
_entity.id
_entity.type
_entity.pdbx_description
1 polymer ?
#
loop_
_entity_poly.entity_id
_entity_poly.type
_entity_poly.pdbx_seq_one_letter_code
_entity_poly.pdbx_strand_id
1 'polypeptide(L)'
;MRDGRARKSRRDRRGAELHHARTRDGWDIALYRYPAPAGSERRFPVLLCHGLGSNRNNLDYPGRLSLARYLNEQGFDAWVIELRGAGMSRRAGLLKRKTHDYTFDDYIGHDIPAALKHIARTVGFRGVHWVGHSMGGMLAYPLLKTTDPDVLRSATTIGSPAMVLASDPVMDRMLPFAWLLKIVPMLPQGTLAKLISPLAGLARPLGHRIVWTTANIAPKTLRVMARHGVDDIASPLIFQYGVWYREKDFHNYYETLSYQENLHRITAPVFFLAGAGDGLTPTRDIRFIYERISSPKKKFLEVGVESGFSSEYGHVDLVLGERAPDEIFPLVRDWIVENDRATDATKRAPRAPGHGRERAAEARRLAREERKQRGSRGPRVVLRPVSRRASG
;
A
#
# COMPACT_ATOMS: atom_id res chain seq x y z
N MET A 1 1.01 -37.06 19.45
CA MET A 1 2.13 -36.50 18.67
C MET A 1 1.76 -36.55 17.18
N ARG A 2 1.25 -35.48 16.59
CA ARG A 2 1.00 -35.38 15.14
C ARG A 2 2.17 -34.65 14.52
N ASP A 3 2.89 -35.39 13.71
CA ASP A 3 4.11 -35.00 12.99
C ASP A 3 3.85 -33.73 12.15
N GLY A 4 4.48 -32.62 12.54
CA GLY A 4 4.38 -31.33 11.89
C GLY A 4 5.26 -31.24 10.65
N ARG A 5 5.08 -32.12 9.67
CA ARG A 5 5.72 -31.97 8.36
C ARG A 5 5.22 -30.68 7.72
N ALA A 6 6.08 -29.66 7.70
CA ALA A 6 5.88 -28.45 6.93
C ALA A 6 5.50 -28.83 5.51
N ARG A 7 4.24 -28.59 5.12
CA ARG A 7 3.74 -28.76 3.76
C ARG A 7 4.63 -27.87 2.89
N LYS A 8 5.46 -28.47 2.01
CA LYS A 8 6.23 -27.72 1.00
C LYS A 8 5.24 -26.79 0.28
N SER A 9 5.45 -25.48 0.42
CA SER A 9 4.61 -24.48 -0.24
C SER A 9 4.74 -24.68 -1.76
N ARG A 10 3.60 -24.82 -2.43
CA ARG A 10 3.58 -25.01 -3.87
C ARG A 10 3.90 -23.68 -4.53
N ARG A 11 4.98 -23.61 -5.30
CA ARG A 11 5.32 -22.43 -6.09
C ARG A 11 4.29 -22.23 -7.20
N ASP A 12 3.92 -20.98 -7.42
CA ASP A 12 3.07 -20.61 -8.54
C ASP A 12 3.85 -20.56 -9.87
N ARG A 13 3.17 -20.25 -10.97
CA ARG A 13 3.80 -20.15 -12.30
C ARG A 13 4.89 -19.07 -12.40
N ARG A 14 4.96 -18.13 -11.45
CA ARG A 14 5.98 -17.09 -11.38
C ARG A 14 7.12 -17.46 -10.44
N GLY A 15 7.07 -18.62 -9.81
CA GLY A 15 8.07 -19.12 -8.86
C GLY A 15 7.86 -18.65 -7.42
N ALA A 16 6.80 -17.90 -7.13
CA ALA A 16 6.48 -17.46 -5.77
C ALA A 16 5.81 -18.56 -4.94
N GLU A 17 6.12 -18.61 -3.66
CA GLU A 17 5.43 -19.42 -2.67
C GLU A 17 4.18 -18.68 -2.19
N LEU A 18 3.01 -19.29 -2.29
CA LEU A 18 1.76 -18.72 -1.78
C LEU A 18 1.56 -19.08 -0.31
N HIS A 19 1.50 -18.07 0.53
CA HIS A 19 1.18 -18.16 1.95
C HIS A 19 -0.15 -17.46 2.25
N HIS A 20 -0.75 -17.78 3.39
CA HIS A 20 -1.93 -17.09 3.90
C HIS A 20 -1.73 -16.68 5.35
N ALA A 21 -1.92 -15.40 5.65
CA ALA A 21 -1.92 -14.87 7.00
C ALA A 21 -3.36 -14.67 7.48
N ARG A 22 -3.73 -15.36 8.57
CA ARG A 22 -5.07 -15.25 9.16
C ARG A 22 -5.16 -14.00 10.02
N THR A 23 -6.11 -13.12 9.68
CA THR A 23 -6.45 -11.96 10.50
C THR A 23 -7.35 -12.35 11.68
N ARG A 24 -7.45 -11.45 12.68
CA ARG A 24 -8.31 -11.69 13.85
C ARG A 24 -9.80 -11.67 13.53
N ASP A 25 -10.18 -10.93 12.50
CA ASP A 25 -11.57 -10.78 12.03
C ASP A 25 -11.94 -11.78 10.92
N GLY A 26 -11.07 -12.76 10.65
CA GLY A 26 -11.40 -13.94 9.88
C GLY A 26 -11.08 -13.87 8.39
N TRP A 27 -10.16 -13.03 7.96
CA TRP A 27 -9.64 -13.04 6.59
C TRP A 27 -8.39 -13.92 6.47
N ASP A 28 -8.21 -14.51 5.31
CA ASP A 28 -6.97 -15.14 4.85
C ASP A 28 -6.31 -14.18 3.86
N ILE A 29 -5.29 -13.47 4.32
CA ILE A 29 -4.52 -12.52 3.52
C ILE A 29 -3.45 -13.27 2.75
N ALA A 30 -3.49 -13.16 1.41
CA ALA A 30 -2.52 -13.82 0.55
C ALA A 30 -1.19 -13.07 0.55
N LEU A 31 -0.11 -13.83 0.69
CA LEU A 31 1.26 -13.36 0.65
C LEU A 31 2.03 -14.23 -0.34
N TYR A 32 2.68 -13.59 -1.30
CA TYR A 32 3.53 -14.26 -2.28
C TYR A 32 4.99 -14.01 -1.93
N ARG A 33 5.72 -15.09 -1.66
CA ARG A 33 7.10 -15.04 -1.24
C ARG A 33 8.04 -15.50 -2.33
N TYR A 34 9.07 -14.73 -2.57
CA TYR A 34 10.28 -15.12 -3.28
C TYR A 34 11.39 -15.27 -2.25
N PRO A 35 11.71 -16.50 -1.80
CA PRO A 35 12.75 -16.72 -0.80
C PRO A 35 14.10 -16.19 -1.31
N ALA A 36 14.89 -15.59 -0.42
CA ALA A 36 16.23 -15.14 -0.78
C ALA A 36 17.01 -16.30 -1.43
N PRO A 37 17.77 -16.05 -2.51
CA PRO A 37 18.58 -17.06 -3.16
C PRO A 37 19.58 -17.70 -2.18
N ALA A 38 19.90 -18.98 -2.41
CA ALA A 38 20.90 -19.67 -1.61
C ALA A 38 22.27 -18.94 -1.67
N GLY A 39 22.90 -18.75 -0.53
CA GLY A 39 24.18 -18.03 -0.44
C GLY A 39 24.05 -16.51 -0.35
N SER A 40 22.83 -15.95 -0.45
CA SER A 40 22.64 -14.52 -0.24
C SER A 40 22.97 -14.11 1.21
N GLU A 41 23.46 -12.89 1.37
CA GLU A 41 23.62 -12.26 2.68
C GLU A 41 22.26 -12.27 3.44
N ARG A 42 22.31 -12.55 4.73
CA ARG A 42 21.10 -12.56 5.55
C ARG A 42 20.64 -11.13 5.84
N ARG A 43 19.61 -10.70 5.13
CA ARG A 43 19.00 -9.35 5.18
C ARG A 43 17.58 -9.40 5.73
N PHE A 44 17.06 -8.22 6.15
CA PHE A 44 15.65 -8.10 6.48
C PHE A 44 14.80 -8.33 5.23
N PRO A 45 13.64 -9.03 5.37
CA PRO A 45 12.74 -9.23 4.22
C PRO A 45 12.13 -7.90 3.77
N VAL A 46 11.73 -7.86 2.50
CA VAL A 46 11.02 -6.74 1.90
C VAL A 46 9.55 -7.09 1.74
N LEU A 47 8.65 -6.25 2.26
CA LEU A 47 7.20 -6.38 2.05
C LEU A 47 6.71 -5.31 1.10
N LEU A 48 6.18 -5.76 -0.05
CA LEU A 48 5.64 -4.91 -1.11
C LEU A 48 4.11 -4.86 -1.01
N CYS A 49 3.54 -3.66 -1.04
CA CYS A 49 2.11 -3.41 -0.90
C CYS A 49 1.54 -2.60 -2.07
N HIS A 50 0.51 -3.14 -2.71
CA HIS A 50 -0.14 -2.57 -3.90
C HIS A 50 -1.03 -1.36 -3.59
N GLY A 51 -1.41 -0.62 -4.66
CA GLY A 51 -2.33 0.52 -4.62
C GLY A 51 -3.81 0.14 -4.50
N LEU A 52 -4.66 1.17 -4.41
CA LEU A 52 -6.11 1.04 -4.33
C LEU A 52 -6.67 0.29 -5.55
N GLY A 53 -7.56 -0.68 -5.29
CA GLY A 53 -8.21 -1.46 -6.34
C GLY A 53 -7.26 -2.26 -7.24
N SER A 54 -6.07 -2.55 -6.74
CA SER A 54 -5.08 -3.38 -7.42
C SER A 54 -4.79 -4.66 -6.64
N ASN A 55 -3.83 -5.45 -7.10
CA ASN A 55 -3.38 -6.68 -6.46
C ASN A 55 -1.87 -6.86 -6.68
N ARG A 56 -1.36 -8.09 -6.47
CA ARG A 56 0.08 -8.38 -6.63
C ARG A 56 0.67 -7.90 -7.95
N ASN A 57 -0.12 -7.86 -9.05
CA ASN A 57 0.38 -7.46 -10.37
C ASN A 57 0.88 -6.02 -10.42
N ASN A 58 0.56 -5.21 -9.43
CA ASN A 58 1.06 -3.85 -9.31
C ASN A 58 2.59 -3.80 -9.07
N LEU A 59 3.12 -4.70 -8.23
CA LEU A 59 4.53 -4.73 -7.85
C LEU A 59 5.22 -6.08 -8.18
N ASP A 60 4.44 -7.04 -8.68
CA ASP A 60 4.91 -8.33 -9.18
C ASP A 60 4.27 -8.64 -10.54
N TYR A 61 4.49 -7.74 -11.50
CA TYR A 61 4.04 -7.93 -12.88
C TYR A 61 4.88 -9.04 -13.58
N PRO A 62 4.33 -9.77 -14.56
CA PRO A 62 5.11 -10.76 -15.29
C PRO A 62 6.33 -10.19 -16.02
N GLY A 63 7.44 -10.91 -15.99
CA GLY A 63 8.67 -10.53 -16.68
C GLY A 63 9.49 -9.49 -15.90
N ARG A 64 10.21 -8.63 -16.61
CA ARG A 64 11.16 -7.66 -16.02
C ARG A 64 10.50 -6.55 -15.20
N LEU A 65 9.20 -6.33 -15.38
CA LEU A 65 8.45 -5.30 -14.63
C LEU A 65 8.03 -5.77 -13.22
N SER A 66 8.57 -6.88 -12.71
CA SER A 66 8.35 -7.32 -11.33
C SER A 66 9.41 -6.72 -10.40
N LEU A 67 9.04 -5.71 -9.62
CA LEU A 67 9.91 -5.17 -8.57
C LEU A 67 10.21 -6.24 -7.50
N ALA A 68 9.23 -7.10 -7.19
CA ALA A 68 9.43 -8.19 -6.23
C ALA A 68 10.52 -9.18 -6.67
N ARG A 69 10.51 -9.59 -7.93
CA ARG A 69 11.53 -10.48 -8.48
C ARG A 69 12.88 -9.78 -8.64
N TYR A 70 12.88 -8.53 -9.08
CA TYR A 70 14.09 -7.72 -9.12
C TYR A 70 14.78 -7.68 -7.76
N LEU A 71 14.05 -7.37 -6.68
CA LEU A 71 14.61 -7.37 -5.33
C LEU A 71 15.07 -8.76 -4.88
N ASN A 72 14.34 -9.81 -5.26
CA ASN A 72 14.78 -11.17 -4.97
C ASN A 72 16.08 -11.54 -5.69
N GLU A 73 16.24 -11.17 -6.96
CA GLU A 73 17.47 -11.33 -7.73
C GLU A 73 18.64 -10.55 -7.13
N GLN A 74 18.36 -9.46 -6.38
CA GLN A 74 19.34 -8.72 -5.58
C GLN A 74 19.61 -9.31 -4.19
N GLY A 75 19.13 -10.51 -3.91
CA GLY A 75 19.41 -11.26 -2.68
C GLY A 75 18.39 -11.07 -1.54
N PHE A 76 17.30 -10.35 -1.74
CA PHE A 76 16.28 -10.16 -0.70
C PHE A 76 15.23 -11.27 -0.66
N ASP A 77 14.74 -11.59 0.52
CA ASP A 77 13.51 -12.35 0.74
C ASP A 77 12.33 -11.41 0.50
N ALA A 78 11.74 -11.47 -0.70
CA ALA A 78 10.71 -10.52 -1.15
C ALA A 78 9.30 -11.10 -0.98
N TRP A 79 8.42 -10.31 -0.37
CA TRP A 79 7.03 -10.65 -0.10
C TRP A 79 6.11 -9.63 -0.75
N VAL A 80 5.06 -10.10 -1.40
CA VAL A 80 4.00 -9.26 -1.95
C VAL A 80 2.70 -9.59 -1.24
N ILE A 81 2.09 -8.58 -0.62
CA ILE A 81 0.78 -8.72 0.04
C ILE A 81 -0.34 -8.44 -0.97
N GLU A 82 -1.39 -9.24 -0.91
CA GLU A 82 -2.71 -8.85 -1.42
C GLU A 82 -3.60 -8.52 -0.23
N LEU A 83 -3.98 -7.26 -0.10
CA LEU A 83 -4.87 -6.79 0.96
C LEU A 83 -6.25 -7.42 0.83
N ARG A 84 -7.09 -7.37 1.88
CA ARG A 84 -8.46 -7.88 1.83
C ARG A 84 -9.24 -7.34 0.63
N GLY A 85 -10.01 -8.18 -0.01
CA GLY A 85 -10.74 -7.84 -1.25
C GLY A 85 -9.91 -7.93 -2.53
N ALA A 86 -8.58 -7.96 -2.46
CA ALA A 86 -7.70 -8.08 -3.61
C ALA A 86 -7.27 -9.53 -3.88
N GLY A 87 -7.07 -9.86 -5.14
CA GLY A 87 -6.45 -11.12 -5.61
C GLY A 87 -7.01 -12.37 -4.95
N MET A 88 -6.14 -13.11 -4.26
CA MET A 88 -6.47 -14.36 -3.57
C MET A 88 -6.86 -14.16 -2.09
N SER A 89 -6.80 -12.93 -1.57
CA SER A 89 -7.25 -12.62 -0.21
C SER A 89 -8.75 -12.71 -0.09
N ARG A 90 -9.26 -13.46 0.91
CA ARG A 90 -10.68 -13.72 1.06
C ARG A 90 -11.07 -13.97 2.51
N ARG A 91 -12.33 -13.77 2.86
CA ARG A 91 -12.86 -14.14 4.16
C ARG A 91 -12.86 -15.66 4.29
N ALA A 92 -12.35 -16.15 5.42
CA ALA A 92 -12.31 -17.57 5.72
C ALA A 92 -13.71 -18.09 6.10
N GLY A 93 -13.94 -19.37 5.84
CA GLY A 93 -15.19 -20.05 6.15
C GLY A 93 -15.66 -20.95 5.02
N LEU A 94 -16.81 -21.62 5.20
CA LEU A 94 -17.37 -22.55 4.22
C LEU A 94 -17.58 -21.92 2.84
N LEU A 95 -17.93 -20.64 2.78
CA LEU A 95 -18.21 -19.94 1.52
C LEU A 95 -17.03 -19.15 0.96
N LYS A 96 -15.90 -19.04 1.65
CA LYS A 96 -14.67 -18.30 1.23
C LYS A 96 -14.98 -17.07 0.38
N ARG A 97 -15.85 -16.19 0.86
CA ARG A 97 -16.36 -15.04 0.10
C ARG A 97 -15.40 -13.86 0.16
N LYS A 98 -15.29 -13.12 -0.95
CA LYS A 98 -14.86 -11.73 -0.90
C LYS A 98 -16.06 -10.91 -0.41
N THR A 99 -15.91 -10.17 0.67
CA THR A 99 -16.88 -9.18 1.13
C THR A 99 -16.29 -7.79 0.92
N HIS A 100 -17.14 -6.79 0.80
CA HIS A 100 -16.75 -5.42 0.51
C HIS A 100 -17.24 -4.47 1.62
N ASP A 101 -17.11 -4.93 2.87
CA ASP A 101 -17.53 -4.24 4.09
C ASP A 101 -16.35 -3.69 4.91
N TYR A 102 -15.26 -3.33 4.23
CA TYR A 102 -14.01 -2.91 4.84
C TYR A 102 -13.59 -1.49 4.45
N THR A 103 -12.74 -0.91 5.28
CA THR A 103 -12.18 0.43 5.18
C THR A 103 -10.67 0.40 5.14
N PHE A 104 -10.03 1.55 4.98
CA PHE A 104 -8.57 1.70 5.08
C PHE A 104 -8.02 1.28 6.45
N ASP A 105 -8.81 1.49 7.50
CA ASP A 105 -8.43 1.16 8.88
C ASP A 105 -8.30 -0.34 9.09
N ASP A 106 -9.09 -1.14 8.37
CA ASP A 106 -9.02 -2.60 8.45
C ASP A 106 -7.69 -3.15 7.91
N TYR A 107 -7.09 -2.49 6.93
CA TYR A 107 -5.75 -2.83 6.45
C TYR A 107 -4.71 -2.62 7.55
N ILE A 108 -4.76 -1.46 8.23
CA ILE A 108 -3.83 -1.08 9.30
C ILE A 108 -4.02 -1.95 10.54
N GLY A 109 -5.29 -2.18 10.94
CA GLY A 109 -5.62 -2.87 12.18
C GLY A 109 -5.54 -4.40 12.09
N HIS A 110 -5.67 -4.97 10.92
CA HIS A 110 -5.84 -6.41 10.75
C HIS A 110 -4.89 -7.03 9.72
N ASP A 111 -4.89 -6.56 8.45
CA ASP A 111 -4.18 -7.24 7.37
C ASP A 111 -2.67 -7.16 7.54
N ILE A 112 -2.16 -5.95 7.70
CA ILE A 112 -0.71 -5.72 7.80
C ILE A 112 -0.14 -6.34 9.07
N PRO A 113 -0.75 -6.21 10.26
CA PRO A 113 -0.28 -6.92 11.45
C PRO A 113 -0.26 -8.44 11.31
N ALA A 114 -1.25 -9.03 10.62
CA ALA A 114 -1.27 -10.46 10.35
C ALA A 114 -0.14 -10.87 9.41
N ALA A 115 0.08 -10.10 8.34
CA ALA A 115 1.17 -10.31 7.38
C ALA A 115 2.54 -10.21 8.04
N LEU A 116 2.82 -9.13 8.78
CA LEU A 116 4.09 -8.92 9.50
C LEU A 116 4.37 -10.05 10.48
N LYS A 117 3.36 -10.48 11.24
CA LYS A 117 3.48 -11.62 12.16
C LYS A 117 3.78 -12.92 11.43
N HIS A 118 3.16 -13.16 10.27
CA HIS A 118 3.40 -14.35 9.45
C HIS A 118 4.82 -14.35 8.89
N ILE A 119 5.27 -13.24 8.31
CA ILE A 119 6.62 -13.06 7.79
C ILE A 119 7.65 -13.29 8.88
N ALA A 120 7.51 -12.63 10.03
CA ALA A 120 8.44 -12.76 11.15
C ALA A 120 8.61 -14.23 11.62
N ARG A 121 7.52 -14.99 11.63
CA ARG A 121 7.55 -16.42 11.97
C ARG A 121 8.21 -17.28 10.91
N THR A 122 8.08 -16.89 9.64
CA THR A 122 8.59 -17.68 8.51
C THR A 122 10.08 -17.46 8.32
N VAL A 123 10.57 -16.22 8.44
CA VAL A 123 11.97 -15.88 8.14
C VAL A 123 12.85 -15.68 9.38
N GLY A 124 12.23 -15.58 10.57
CA GLY A 124 12.96 -15.39 11.83
C GLY A 124 13.44 -13.95 12.07
N PHE A 125 12.99 -12.97 11.29
CA PHE A 125 13.25 -11.55 11.49
C PHE A 125 12.02 -10.85 12.05
N ARG A 126 12.22 -9.87 12.94
CA ARG A 126 11.11 -9.07 13.49
C ARG A 126 10.74 -7.89 12.61
N GLY A 127 11.66 -7.39 11.79
CA GLY A 127 11.49 -6.22 10.95
C GLY A 127 11.40 -6.55 9.47
N VAL A 128 10.82 -5.63 8.71
CA VAL A 128 10.76 -5.66 7.25
C VAL A 128 11.13 -4.28 6.69
N HIS A 129 11.63 -4.24 5.46
CA HIS A 129 11.58 -3.04 4.64
C HIS A 129 10.22 -2.98 3.96
N TRP A 130 9.58 -1.82 4.01
CA TRP A 130 8.29 -1.59 3.37
C TRP A 130 8.47 -0.91 2.02
N VAL A 131 7.81 -1.43 0.98
CA VAL A 131 7.72 -0.77 -0.32
C VAL A 131 6.24 -0.69 -0.69
N GLY A 132 5.69 0.52 -0.75
CA GLY A 132 4.28 0.72 -1.04
C GLY A 132 4.06 1.64 -2.24
N HIS A 133 3.18 1.23 -3.15
CA HIS A 133 2.74 2.07 -4.25
C HIS A 133 1.37 2.65 -3.95
N SER A 134 1.20 3.97 -4.18
CA SER A 134 -0.09 4.64 -4.02
C SER A 134 -0.69 4.41 -2.62
N MET A 135 -1.89 3.87 -2.50
CA MET A 135 -2.49 3.48 -1.22
C MET A 135 -1.54 2.61 -0.37
N GLY A 136 -0.78 1.71 -0.99
CA GLY A 136 0.19 0.87 -0.26
C GLY A 136 1.27 1.68 0.46
N GLY A 137 1.69 2.82 -0.10
CA GLY A 137 2.60 3.74 0.59
C GLY A 137 1.89 4.62 1.61
N MET A 138 0.63 5.03 1.36
CA MET A 138 -0.17 5.75 2.35
C MET A 138 -0.34 4.95 3.65
N LEU A 139 -0.48 3.63 3.56
CA LEU A 139 -0.56 2.73 4.71
C LEU A 139 0.70 2.76 5.59
N ALA A 140 1.87 3.10 5.02
CA ALA A 140 3.10 3.21 5.79
C ALA A 140 3.03 4.32 6.85
N TYR A 141 2.38 5.44 6.59
CA TYR A 141 2.41 6.60 7.48
C TYR A 141 1.79 6.34 8.86
N PRO A 142 0.54 5.84 8.98
CA PRO A 142 0.01 5.47 10.28
C PRO A 142 0.78 4.32 10.92
N LEU A 143 1.30 3.37 10.16
CA LEU A 143 2.09 2.27 10.68
C LEU A 143 3.42 2.76 11.28
N LEU A 144 4.15 3.64 10.59
CA LEU A 144 5.40 4.22 11.07
C LEU A 144 5.24 5.06 12.33
N LYS A 145 4.05 5.68 12.53
CA LYS A 145 3.73 6.42 13.76
C LYS A 145 3.46 5.51 14.96
N THR A 146 2.82 4.37 14.73
CA THR A 146 2.25 3.53 15.79
C THR A 146 3.01 2.23 16.01
N THR A 147 3.76 1.77 15.00
CA THR A 147 4.52 0.54 15.08
C THR A 147 5.90 0.80 15.68
N ASP A 148 6.44 -0.20 16.35
CA ASP A 148 7.81 -0.18 16.81
C ASP A 148 8.78 0.03 15.64
N PRO A 149 9.75 0.96 15.75
CA PRO A 149 10.76 1.22 14.73
C PRO A 149 11.52 -0.04 14.27
N ASP A 150 11.63 -1.06 15.12
CA ASP A 150 12.25 -2.33 14.76
C ASP A 150 11.38 -3.20 13.85
N VAL A 151 10.09 -2.89 13.68
CA VAL A 151 9.19 -3.66 12.82
C VAL A 151 9.20 -3.14 11.38
N LEU A 152 9.29 -1.82 11.19
CA LEU A 152 9.48 -1.21 9.88
C LEU A 152 10.86 -0.54 9.84
N ARG A 153 11.82 -1.23 9.22
CA ARG A 153 13.23 -0.80 9.17
C ARG A 153 13.43 0.42 8.30
N SER A 154 12.75 0.46 7.18
CA SER A 154 12.63 1.62 6.30
C SER A 154 11.34 1.53 5.51
N ALA A 155 10.91 2.64 4.93
CA ALA A 155 9.82 2.66 3.96
C ALA A 155 10.27 3.34 2.66
N THR A 156 9.82 2.79 1.54
CA THR A 156 9.79 3.45 0.24
C THR A 156 8.34 3.63 -0.16
N THR A 157 7.93 4.87 -0.37
CA THR A 157 6.57 5.24 -0.80
C THR A 157 6.63 5.79 -2.22
N ILE A 158 5.90 5.16 -3.13
CA ILE A 158 5.92 5.44 -4.55
C ILE A 158 4.57 6.02 -4.95
N GLY A 159 4.52 7.29 -5.38
CA GLY A 159 3.28 7.96 -5.75
C GLY A 159 2.25 7.98 -4.61
N SER A 160 2.66 8.28 -3.38
CA SER A 160 1.83 8.05 -2.18
C SER A 160 1.67 9.32 -1.35
N PRO A 161 0.59 10.08 -1.52
CA PRO A 161 0.30 11.26 -0.71
C PRO A 161 -0.25 10.87 0.68
N ALA A 162 -0.22 11.79 1.66
CA ALA A 162 -1.06 11.64 2.87
C ALA A 162 -2.40 12.35 2.68
N MET A 163 -2.47 13.30 1.77
CA MET A 163 -3.63 14.11 1.52
C MET A 163 -3.65 14.58 0.07
N VAL A 164 -4.80 14.68 -0.52
CA VAL A 164 -4.99 15.32 -1.82
C VAL A 164 -5.28 16.81 -1.59
N LEU A 165 -4.23 17.64 -1.71
CA LEU A 165 -4.35 19.10 -1.56
C LEU A 165 -4.99 19.74 -2.78
N ALA A 166 -4.74 19.17 -3.95
CA ALA A 166 -5.27 19.67 -5.21
C ALA A 166 -6.78 19.45 -5.31
N SER A 167 -7.48 20.44 -5.87
CA SER A 167 -8.81 20.21 -6.41
C SER A 167 -8.68 19.46 -7.73
N ASP A 168 -9.47 18.43 -7.91
CA ASP A 168 -9.58 17.66 -9.14
C ASP A 168 -10.99 17.87 -9.71
N PRO A 169 -11.14 18.47 -10.90
CA PRO A 169 -12.45 18.75 -11.48
C PRO A 169 -13.33 17.51 -11.68
N VAL A 170 -12.72 16.33 -11.87
CA VAL A 170 -13.45 15.06 -12.00
C VAL A 170 -13.98 14.64 -10.64
N MET A 171 -13.13 14.67 -9.61
CA MET A 171 -13.53 14.35 -8.23
C MET A 171 -14.59 15.33 -7.73
N ASP A 172 -14.42 16.65 -7.96
CA ASP A 172 -15.41 17.65 -7.57
C ASP A 172 -16.78 17.41 -8.21
N ARG A 173 -16.81 16.96 -9.46
CA ARG A 173 -18.06 16.62 -10.17
C ARG A 173 -18.67 15.30 -9.69
N MET A 174 -17.85 14.34 -9.26
CA MET A 174 -18.30 13.02 -8.77
C MET A 174 -18.77 13.07 -7.31
N LEU A 175 -18.21 13.95 -6.49
CA LEU A 175 -18.48 14.04 -5.06
C LEU A 175 -19.98 14.13 -4.69
N PRO A 176 -20.84 14.92 -5.39
CA PRO A 176 -22.27 14.96 -5.12
C PRO A 176 -22.98 13.62 -5.24
N PHE A 177 -22.42 12.69 -6.01
CA PHE A 177 -22.96 11.33 -6.20
C PHE A 177 -22.39 10.30 -5.23
N ALA A 178 -21.50 10.69 -4.31
CA ALA A 178 -20.89 9.79 -3.33
C ALA A 178 -21.91 9.07 -2.44
N TRP A 179 -23.13 9.58 -2.29
CA TRP A 179 -24.22 8.92 -1.58
C TRP A 179 -24.62 7.58 -2.21
N LEU A 180 -24.42 7.40 -3.54
CA LEU A 180 -24.67 6.13 -4.24
C LEU A 180 -23.79 4.99 -3.66
N LEU A 181 -22.59 5.32 -3.16
CA LEU A 181 -21.69 4.35 -2.51
C LEU A 181 -22.27 3.76 -1.21
N LYS A 182 -23.36 4.35 -0.67
CA LYS A 182 -24.09 3.80 0.48
C LYS A 182 -25.03 2.68 0.08
N ILE A 183 -25.45 2.65 -1.18
CA ILE A 183 -26.45 1.71 -1.70
C ILE A 183 -25.76 0.50 -2.34
N VAL A 184 -24.61 0.73 -3.01
CA VAL A 184 -23.85 -0.33 -3.64
C VAL A 184 -22.73 -0.82 -2.72
N PRO A 185 -22.50 -2.14 -2.58
CA PRO A 185 -21.47 -2.64 -1.67
C PRO A 185 -20.04 -2.41 -2.18
N MET A 186 -19.87 -2.25 -3.50
CA MET A 186 -18.57 -2.10 -4.14
C MET A 186 -18.65 -1.33 -5.45
N LEU A 187 -17.53 -0.72 -5.84
CA LEU A 187 -17.31 -0.22 -7.19
C LEU A 187 -16.74 -1.36 -8.05
N PRO A 188 -17.45 -1.82 -9.09
CA PRO A 188 -17.05 -3.00 -9.88
C PRO A 188 -16.00 -2.65 -10.95
N GLN A 189 -14.96 -1.88 -10.56
CA GLN A 189 -13.94 -1.43 -11.50
C GLN A 189 -13.11 -2.57 -12.08
N GLY A 190 -12.80 -3.59 -11.27
CA GLY A 190 -12.05 -4.77 -11.73
C GLY A 190 -12.86 -5.61 -12.71
N THR A 191 -14.15 -5.76 -12.46
CA THR A 191 -15.08 -6.43 -13.38
C THR A 191 -15.17 -5.68 -14.70
N LEU A 192 -15.33 -4.35 -14.66
CA LEU A 192 -15.39 -3.49 -15.84
C LEU A 192 -14.05 -3.50 -16.59
N ALA A 193 -12.92 -3.37 -15.88
CA ALA A 193 -11.59 -3.41 -16.48
C ALA A 193 -11.34 -4.72 -17.24
N LYS A 194 -11.76 -5.87 -16.68
CA LYS A 194 -11.66 -7.18 -17.38
C LYS A 194 -12.48 -7.19 -18.67
N LEU A 195 -13.67 -6.64 -18.65
CA LEU A 195 -14.56 -6.59 -19.82
C LEU A 195 -13.92 -5.76 -20.94
N ILE A 196 -13.37 -4.59 -20.63
CA ILE A 196 -12.75 -3.68 -21.62
C ILE A 196 -11.28 -4.02 -21.89
N SER A 197 -10.68 -5.01 -21.22
CA SER A 197 -9.25 -5.33 -21.32
C SER A 197 -8.73 -5.56 -22.75
N PRO A 198 -9.47 -6.13 -23.71
CA PRO A 198 -8.99 -6.24 -25.08
C PRO A 198 -8.69 -4.88 -25.73
N LEU A 199 -9.47 -3.86 -25.36
CA LEU A 199 -9.36 -2.50 -25.88
C LEU A 199 -8.48 -1.57 -25.03
N ALA A 200 -8.04 -2.02 -23.83
CA ALA A 200 -7.31 -1.18 -22.89
C ALA A 200 -6.03 -0.56 -23.48
N GLY A 201 -5.37 -1.26 -24.42
CA GLY A 201 -4.22 -0.71 -25.12
C GLY A 201 -4.54 0.48 -26.04
N LEU A 202 -5.76 0.55 -26.56
CA LEU A 202 -6.24 1.67 -27.38
C LEU A 202 -6.61 2.88 -26.51
N ALA A 203 -7.00 2.62 -25.25
CA ALA A 203 -7.33 3.66 -24.27
C ALA A 203 -6.08 4.37 -23.67
N ARG A 204 -4.87 3.98 -24.10
CA ARG A 204 -3.60 4.54 -23.60
C ARG A 204 -3.56 6.08 -23.58
N PRO A 205 -4.01 6.81 -24.61
CA PRO A 205 -4.01 8.27 -24.57
C PRO A 205 -4.95 8.87 -23.52
N LEU A 206 -6.05 8.20 -23.16
CA LEU A 206 -7.05 8.70 -22.22
C LEU A 206 -6.53 8.86 -20.79
N GLY A 207 -5.55 8.04 -20.39
CA GLY A 207 -4.92 8.12 -19.06
C GLY A 207 -3.65 8.95 -19.02
N HIS A 208 -3.26 9.57 -20.16
CA HIS A 208 -2.05 10.37 -20.24
C HIS A 208 -2.11 11.57 -19.29
N ARG A 209 -1.04 11.74 -18.51
CA ARG A 209 -0.91 12.78 -17.47
C ARG A 209 -1.96 12.74 -16.35
N ILE A 210 -2.83 11.73 -16.32
CA ILE A 210 -3.72 11.48 -15.19
C ILE A 210 -3.13 10.32 -14.39
N VAL A 211 -2.98 9.15 -15.01
CA VAL A 211 -2.58 7.91 -14.35
C VAL A 211 -1.21 7.42 -14.84
N TRP A 212 -0.83 7.71 -16.08
CA TRP A 212 0.44 7.31 -16.69
C TRP A 212 0.93 8.29 -17.75
N THR A 213 2.23 8.19 -18.06
CA THR A 213 2.79 8.84 -19.23
C THR A 213 2.75 7.90 -20.43
N THR A 214 2.06 8.29 -21.49
CA THR A 214 1.79 7.43 -22.64
C THR A 214 3.06 6.88 -23.29
N ALA A 215 4.16 7.65 -23.33
CA ALA A 215 5.42 7.21 -23.89
C ALA A 215 6.09 6.08 -23.05
N ASN A 216 5.80 6.00 -21.77
CA ASN A 216 6.51 5.15 -20.82
C ASN A 216 5.76 3.84 -20.47
N ILE A 217 4.53 3.64 -20.96
CA ILE A 217 3.76 2.43 -20.68
C ILE A 217 3.35 1.70 -21.96
N ALA A 218 3.64 0.40 -22.04
CA ALA A 218 3.28 -0.40 -23.20
C ALA A 218 1.79 -0.72 -23.26
N PRO A 219 1.17 -0.74 -24.46
CA PRO A 219 -0.23 -1.17 -24.63
C PRO A 219 -0.51 -2.58 -24.07
N LYS A 220 0.45 -3.48 -24.17
CA LYS A 220 0.36 -4.84 -23.60
C LYS A 220 0.27 -4.78 -22.07
N THR A 221 1.03 -3.91 -21.42
CA THR A 221 1.02 -3.73 -19.96
C THR A 221 -0.36 -3.30 -19.50
N LEU A 222 -0.98 -2.32 -20.16
CA LEU A 222 -2.34 -1.87 -19.84
C LEU A 222 -3.38 -2.98 -20.02
N ARG A 223 -3.30 -3.75 -21.11
CA ARG A 223 -4.22 -4.90 -21.32
C ARG A 223 -4.11 -5.94 -20.22
N VAL A 224 -2.89 -6.31 -19.83
CA VAL A 224 -2.67 -7.31 -18.78
C VAL A 224 -3.10 -6.75 -17.42
N MET A 225 -2.82 -5.47 -17.13
CA MET A 225 -3.29 -4.83 -15.89
C MET A 225 -4.81 -4.75 -15.83
N ALA A 226 -5.49 -4.32 -16.91
CA ALA A 226 -6.95 -4.29 -16.97
C ALA A 226 -7.56 -5.69 -16.75
N ARG A 227 -6.93 -6.74 -17.29
CA ARG A 227 -7.43 -8.11 -17.17
C ARG A 227 -7.15 -8.76 -15.83
N HIS A 228 -5.99 -8.50 -15.21
CA HIS A 228 -5.47 -9.28 -14.08
C HIS A 228 -5.01 -8.44 -12.90
N GLY A 229 -4.77 -7.14 -13.09
CA GLY A 229 -4.14 -6.25 -12.10
C GLY A 229 -5.10 -5.33 -11.37
N VAL A 230 -6.38 -5.29 -11.79
CA VAL A 230 -7.43 -4.45 -11.19
C VAL A 230 -8.46 -5.32 -10.50
N ASP A 231 -8.79 -4.99 -9.26
CA ASP A 231 -9.84 -5.62 -8.46
C ASP A 231 -10.95 -4.61 -8.12
N ASP A 232 -12.13 -5.11 -7.75
CA ASP A 232 -13.24 -4.31 -7.30
C ASP A 232 -12.93 -3.67 -5.95
N ILE A 233 -13.47 -2.47 -5.67
CA ILE A 233 -13.17 -1.72 -4.46
C ILE A 233 -14.40 -1.64 -3.57
N ALA A 234 -14.23 -1.86 -2.27
CA ALA A 234 -15.29 -1.68 -1.28
C ALA A 234 -15.80 -0.24 -1.24
N SER A 235 -17.11 -0.07 -1.24
CA SER A 235 -17.72 1.27 -1.18
C SER A 235 -17.36 2.06 0.08
N PRO A 236 -17.28 1.46 1.29
CA PRO A 236 -16.82 2.19 2.47
C PRO A 236 -15.41 2.76 2.33
N LEU A 237 -14.50 2.02 1.65
CA LEU A 237 -13.15 2.48 1.39
C LEU A 237 -13.13 3.69 0.44
N ILE A 238 -13.88 3.64 -0.68
CA ILE A 238 -13.97 4.77 -1.61
C ILE A 238 -14.62 5.98 -0.93
N PHE A 239 -15.65 5.72 -0.13
CA PHE A 239 -16.30 6.78 0.63
C PHE A 239 -15.32 7.49 1.57
N GLN A 240 -14.45 6.75 2.26
CA GLN A 240 -13.40 7.30 3.12
C GLN A 240 -12.44 8.19 2.33
N TYR A 241 -12.01 7.77 1.13
CA TYR A 241 -11.22 8.60 0.23
C TYR A 241 -11.94 9.89 -0.20
N GLY A 242 -13.24 9.80 -0.49
CA GLY A 242 -14.06 10.98 -0.82
C GLY A 242 -14.17 11.97 0.33
N VAL A 243 -14.24 11.49 1.58
CA VAL A 243 -14.22 12.33 2.78
C VAL A 243 -12.86 13.02 2.91
N TRP A 244 -11.75 12.31 2.81
CA TRP A 244 -10.41 12.90 2.85
C TRP A 244 -10.20 13.97 1.77
N TYR A 245 -10.66 13.70 0.56
CA TYR A 245 -10.58 14.67 -0.54
C TYR A 245 -11.35 15.95 -0.20
N ARG A 246 -12.56 15.83 0.32
CA ARG A 246 -13.43 16.97 0.66
C ARG A 246 -12.89 17.76 1.86
N GLU A 247 -12.44 17.06 2.90
CA GLU A 247 -12.06 17.68 4.17
C GLU A 247 -10.59 18.10 4.19
N LYS A 248 -9.83 17.65 3.17
CA LYS A 248 -8.38 17.88 3.12
C LYS A 248 -7.69 17.41 4.39
N ASP A 249 -8.19 16.31 4.96
CA ASP A 249 -7.64 15.67 6.15
C ASP A 249 -7.60 14.14 5.97
N PHE A 250 -6.53 13.55 6.45
CA PHE A 250 -6.26 12.11 6.37
C PHE A 250 -6.50 11.48 7.73
N HIS A 251 -7.64 10.83 7.92
CA HIS A 251 -8.09 10.29 9.20
C HIS A 251 -8.73 8.91 9.05
N ASN A 252 -9.00 8.24 10.19
CA ASN A 252 -9.73 6.98 10.19
C ASN A 252 -11.21 7.18 9.77
N TYR A 253 -11.86 6.09 9.41
CA TYR A 253 -13.24 6.10 8.89
C TYR A 253 -14.25 6.79 9.81
N TYR A 254 -14.02 6.75 11.12
CA TYR A 254 -14.91 7.33 12.13
C TYR A 254 -14.50 8.75 12.57
N GLU A 255 -13.50 9.35 11.92
CA GLU A 255 -13.01 10.70 12.21
C GLU A 255 -12.55 10.89 13.69
N THR A 256 -12.14 9.80 14.33
CA THR A 256 -11.69 9.81 15.74
C THR A 256 -10.17 9.82 15.88
N LEU A 257 -9.44 9.58 14.79
CA LEU A 257 -8.00 9.51 14.75
C LEU A 257 -7.47 10.11 13.45
N SER A 258 -6.74 11.20 13.54
CA SER A 258 -6.05 11.77 12.38
C SER A 258 -4.76 10.98 12.07
N TYR A 259 -4.64 10.50 10.85
CA TYR A 259 -3.40 9.94 10.32
C TYR A 259 -2.40 11.01 9.91
N GLN A 260 -2.90 12.21 9.63
CA GLN A 260 -2.10 13.38 9.25
C GLN A 260 -1.49 14.09 10.46
N GLU A 261 -2.19 14.14 11.58
CA GLU A 261 -1.63 14.68 12.80
C GLU A 261 -0.41 13.88 13.29
N ASN A 262 0.51 14.57 13.90
CA ASN A 262 1.70 13.97 14.50
C ASN A 262 2.59 13.20 13.49
N LEU A 263 2.64 13.62 12.23
CA LEU A 263 3.60 13.09 11.24
C LEU A 263 5.05 13.22 11.69
N HIS A 264 5.37 14.23 12.53
CA HIS A 264 6.67 14.40 13.18
C HIS A 264 7.10 13.20 14.03
N ARG A 265 6.19 12.32 14.46
CA ARG A 265 6.53 11.07 15.16
C ARG A 265 7.15 10.02 14.26
N ILE A 266 7.14 10.20 12.95
CA ILE A 266 7.81 9.30 12.00
C ILE A 266 9.30 9.61 12.03
N THR A 267 10.06 8.70 12.64
CA THR A 267 11.53 8.79 12.77
C THR A 267 12.27 7.71 11.99
N ALA A 268 11.55 6.70 11.51
CA ALA A 268 12.12 5.65 10.66
C ALA A 268 12.59 6.22 9.31
N PRO A 269 13.58 5.61 8.64
CA PRO A 269 14.02 6.01 7.31
C PRO A 269 12.89 5.93 6.28
N VAL A 270 12.64 7.03 5.52
CA VAL A 270 11.60 7.07 4.47
C VAL A 270 12.13 7.67 3.18
N PHE A 271 11.91 6.95 2.07
CA PHE A 271 12.16 7.42 0.73
C PHE A 271 10.85 7.68 0.00
N PHE A 272 10.69 8.91 -0.49
CA PHE A 272 9.52 9.35 -1.23
C PHE A 272 9.88 9.47 -2.70
N LEU A 273 9.20 8.68 -3.54
CA LEU A 273 9.27 8.75 -5.00
C LEU A 273 7.97 9.36 -5.53
N ALA A 274 8.08 10.48 -6.23
CA ALA A 274 6.97 11.19 -6.87
C ALA A 274 7.21 11.24 -8.38
N GLY A 275 6.18 11.03 -9.19
CA GLY A 275 6.29 11.18 -10.64
C GLY A 275 5.98 12.61 -11.06
N ALA A 276 6.84 13.24 -11.86
CA ALA A 276 6.63 14.60 -12.35
C ALA A 276 5.40 14.72 -13.27
N GLY A 277 5.04 13.61 -13.95
CA GLY A 277 3.83 13.51 -14.78
C GLY A 277 2.63 12.88 -14.07
N ASP A 278 2.69 12.69 -12.74
CA ASP A 278 1.60 12.07 -11.96
C ASP A 278 0.48 13.08 -11.66
N GLY A 279 -0.60 13.01 -12.43
CA GLY A 279 -1.78 13.85 -12.22
C GLY A 279 -2.71 13.34 -11.11
N LEU A 280 -2.58 12.05 -10.73
CA LEU A 280 -3.41 11.47 -9.67
C LEU A 280 -2.88 11.82 -8.27
N THR A 281 -1.55 11.83 -8.13
CA THR A 281 -0.87 12.16 -6.86
C THR A 281 0.25 13.17 -7.12
N PRO A 282 -0.10 14.45 -7.29
CA PRO A 282 0.87 15.50 -7.61
C PRO A 282 2.01 15.56 -6.60
N THR A 283 3.19 15.86 -7.08
CA THR A 283 4.44 15.98 -6.30
C THR A 283 4.28 16.79 -5.02
N ARG A 284 3.50 17.88 -5.06
CA ARG A 284 3.25 18.74 -3.89
C ARG A 284 2.56 18.01 -2.74
N ASP A 285 1.67 17.07 -3.05
CA ASP A 285 0.90 16.31 -2.06
C ASP A 285 1.80 15.30 -1.33
N ILE A 286 2.80 14.76 -2.02
CA ILE A 286 3.81 13.87 -1.44
C ILE A 286 4.85 14.70 -0.66
N ARG A 287 5.27 15.85 -1.17
CA ARG A 287 6.19 16.78 -0.51
C ARG A 287 5.66 17.27 0.83
N PHE A 288 4.35 17.47 0.93
CA PHE A 288 3.67 17.81 2.18
C PHE A 288 4.05 16.89 3.36
N ILE A 289 4.13 15.58 3.12
CA ILE A 289 4.51 14.61 4.16
C ILE A 289 6.00 14.65 4.42
N TYR A 290 6.80 14.66 3.35
CA TYR A 290 8.25 14.72 3.45
C TYR A 290 8.72 15.85 4.36
N GLU A 291 8.08 17.02 4.26
CA GLU A 291 8.41 18.18 5.06
C GLU A 291 8.04 18.01 6.54
N ARG A 292 6.99 17.24 6.86
CA ARG A 292 6.40 17.12 8.20
C ARG A 292 6.92 15.95 9.03
N ILE A 293 7.59 14.99 8.43
CA ILE A 293 8.21 13.90 9.21
C ILE A 293 9.54 14.33 9.80
N SER A 294 9.87 13.82 11.01
CA SER A 294 11.13 14.11 11.71
C SER A 294 12.19 13.03 11.52
N SER A 295 12.05 12.19 10.49
CA SER A 295 13.08 11.19 10.20
C SER A 295 14.43 11.87 9.90
N PRO A 296 15.52 11.48 10.57
CA PRO A 296 16.86 11.98 10.28
C PRO A 296 17.37 11.42 8.94
N LYS A 297 16.78 10.33 8.46
CA LYS A 297 17.03 9.71 7.17
C LYS A 297 15.78 9.77 6.32
N LYS A 298 15.59 10.85 5.60
CA LYS A 298 14.51 11.01 4.63
C LYS A 298 15.06 11.50 3.29
N LYS A 299 14.54 10.92 2.21
CA LYS A 299 14.89 11.30 0.85
C LYS A 299 13.63 11.56 0.05
N PHE A 300 13.66 12.60 -0.76
CA PHE A 300 12.59 12.92 -1.70
C PHE A 300 13.19 12.98 -3.11
N LEU A 301 12.52 12.34 -4.05
CA LEU A 301 12.94 12.38 -5.46
C LEU A 301 11.70 12.52 -6.34
N GLU A 302 11.68 13.56 -7.14
CA GLU A 302 10.75 13.73 -8.23
C GLU A 302 11.34 13.11 -9.49
N VAL A 303 10.60 12.17 -10.07
CA VAL A 303 11.06 11.37 -11.21
C VAL A 303 10.51 11.96 -12.49
N GLY A 304 11.38 12.62 -13.25
CA GLY A 304 11.03 13.30 -14.49
C GLY A 304 12.27 13.74 -15.25
N VAL A 305 12.08 14.31 -16.43
CA VAL A 305 13.16 14.73 -17.33
C VAL A 305 14.09 15.75 -16.67
N GLU A 306 13.55 16.70 -15.93
CA GLU A 306 14.33 17.71 -15.22
C GLU A 306 15.26 17.12 -14.15
N SER A 307 14.93 15.96 -13.62
CA SER A 307 15.73 15.20 -12.65
C SER A 307 16.67 14.18 -13.30
N GLY A 308 16.82 14.21 -14.63
CA GLY A 308 17.74 13.36 -15.38
C GLY A 308 17.17 11.98 -15.78
N PHE A 309 15.88 11.75 -15.65
CA PHE A 309 15.23 10.53 -16.11
C PHE A 309 14.82 10.63 -17.58
N SER A 310 14.61 9.48 -18.21
CA SER A 310 14.33 9.40 -19.65
C SER A 310 12.94 9.90 -20.06
N SER A 311 12.02 10.06 -19.10
CA SER A 311 10.65 10.50 -19.34
C SER A 311 10.05 11.14 -18.08
N GLU A 312 8.99 11.91 -18.26
CA GLU A 312 8.07 12.24 -17.18
C GLU A 312 7.34 10.97 -16.74
N TYR A 313 7.45 10.64 -15.46
CA TYR A 313 6.78 9.47 -14.91
C TYR A 313 5.40 9.85 -14.35
N GLY A 314 4.36 9.13 -14.76
CA GLY A 314 3.03 9.19 -14.18
C GLY A 314 2.87 8.18 -13.02
N HIS A 315 1.66 8.06 -12.50
CA HIS A 315 1.37 7.25 -11.31
C HIS A 315 1.71 5.77 -11.46
N VAL A 316 1.20 5.14 -12.51
CA VAL A 316 1.35 3.69 -12.73
C VAL A 316 2.72 3.35 -13.29
N ASP A 317 3.28 4.17 -14.12
CA ASP A 317 4.54 3.90 -14.79
C ASP A 317 5.76 4.12 -13.87
N LEU A 318 5.63 4.71 -12.70
CA LEU A 318 6.63 4.61 -11.63
C LEU A 318 6.97 3.15 -11.27
N VAL A 319 6.04 2.23 -11.46
CA VAL A 319 6.23 0.79 -11.14
C VAL A 319 6.07 -0.13 -12.33
N LEU A 320 5.32 0.27 -13.38
CA LEU A 320 5.00 -0.54 -14.54
C LEU A 320 5.46 0.08 -15.87
N GLY A 321 6.19 1.19 -15.80
CA GLY A 321 6.85 1.81 -16.95
C GLY A 321 7.91 0.89 -17.53
N GLU A 322 8.10 0.94 -18.86
CA GLU A 322 9.06 0.08 -19.55
C GLU A 322 10.51 0.30 -19.09
N ARG A 323 10.81 1.51 -18.58
CA ARG A 323 12.11 1.88 -18.04
C ARG A 323 12.20 1.81 -16.50
N ALA A 324 11.09 1.53 -15.80
CA ALA A 324 11.10 1.43 -14.33
C ALA A 324 12.13 0.41 -13.79
N PRO A 325 12.38 -0.74 -14.45
CA PRO A 325 13.40 -1.68 -14.00
C PRO A 325 14.82 -1.12 -14.04
N ASP A 326 15.10 -0.19 -14.93
CA ASP A 326 16.43 0.39 -15.11
C ASP A 326 16.61 1.68 -14.30
N GLU A 327 15.55 2.46 -14.12
CA GLU A 327 15.60 3.80 -13.54
C GLU A 327 15.04 3.88 -12.11
N ILE A 328 13.99 3.12 -11.78
CA ILE A 328 13.31 3.20 -10.49
C ILE A 328 13.70 2.07 -9.54
N PHE A 329 13.72 0.82 -10.02
CA PHE A 329 13.99 -0.34 -9.18
C PHE A 329 15.36 -0.29 -8.50
N PRO A 330 16.45 0.18 -9.17
CA PRO A 330 17.72 0.39 -8.51
C PRO A 330 17.67 1.39 -7.36
N LEU A 331 16.91 2.47 -7.47
CA LEU A 331 16.76 3.46 -6.41
C LEU A 331 16.09 2.86 -5.16
N VAL A 332 15.06 2.03 -5.36
CA VAL A 332 14.38 1.30 -4.30
C VAL A 332 15.34 0.33 -3.61
N ARG A 333 16.09 -0.45 -4.40
CA ARG A 333 17.11 -1.39 -3.89
C ARG A 333 18.17 -0.66 -3.07
N ASP A 334 18.73 0.40 -3.57
CA ASP A 334 19.82 1.14 -2.94
C ASP A 334 19.38 1.73 -1.60
N TRP A 335 18.16 2.28 -1.55
CA TRP A 335 17.57 2.75 -0.30
C TRP A 335 17.41 1.62 0.72
N ILE A 336 16.94 0.44 0.30
CA ILE A 336 16.82 -0.71 1.17
C ILE A 336 18.20 -1.13 1.68
N VAL A 337 19.19 -1.29 0.80
CA VAL A 337 20.57 -1.68 1.17
C VAL A 337 21.20 -0.70 2.15
N GLU A 338 21.03 0.61 1.93
CA GLU A 338 21.55 1.65 2.82
C GLU A 338 20.97 1.55 4.25
N ASN A 339 19.73 1.04 4.37
CA ASN A 339 19.01 0.95 5.63
C ASN A 339 18.89 -0.48 6.21
N ASP A 340 19.49 -1.48 5.54
CA ASP A 340 19.47 -2.89 5.97
C ASP A 340 20.54 -3.22 7.03
N ARG A 341 21.34 -2.25 7.46
CA ARG A 341 22.39 -2.45 8.45
C ARG A 341 21.83 -2.95 9.78
N ALA A 342 21.67 -4.26 9.88
CA ALA A 342 21.43 -4.94 11.14
C ALA A 342 22.78 -5.26 11.75
N THR A 343 23.14 -4.61 12.85
CA THR A 343 24.19 -5.14 13.73
C THR A 343 23.70 -6.48 14.29
N ASP A 344 24.57 -7.47 14.46
CA ASP A 344 24.21 -8.77 15.04
C ASP A 344 23.56 -8.63 16.43
N ALA A 345 23.77 -7.52 17.13
CA ALA A 345 23.14 -7.18 18.40
C ALA A 345 21.62 -6.97 18.29
N THR A 346 21.10 -6.39 17.18
CA THR A 346 19.65 -6.20 16.98
C THR A 346 18.93 -7.49 16.60
N LYS A 347 19.66 -8.53 16.20
CA LYS A 347 19.10 -9.84 15.85
C LYS A 347 18.79 -10.72 17.08
N ARG A 348 19.34 -10.44 18.27
CA ARG A 348 19.29 -11.33 19.45
C ARG A 348 18.88 -10.71 20.78
N ALA A 349 18.81 -9.41 20.94
CA ALA A 349 18.57 -8.79 22.23
C ALA A 349 17.10 -8.92 22.69
N PRO A 350 16.85 -9.42 23.92
CA PRO A 350 15.54 -9.27 24.55
C PRO A 350 15.33 -7.80 24.88
N ARG A 351 14.15 -7.29 24.57
CA ARG A 351 13.77 -5.89 24.77
C ARG A 351 13.78 -5.45 26.21
N ALA A 352 14.27 -4.23 26.44
CA ALA A 352 13.92 -3.47 27.65
C ALA A 352 12.42 -3.15 27.65
N PRO A 353 11.68 -3.36 28.76
CA PRO A 353 10.25 -3.09 28.85
C PRO A 353 10.02 -1.59 29.07
N GLY A 354 9.46 -0.88 28.14
CA GLY A 354 9.07 0.49 28.43
C GLY A 354 8.16 1.14 27.38
N HIS A 355 8.66 1.35 26.19
CA HIS A 355 7.94 2.21 25.21
C HIS A 355 7.00 1.45 24.26
N GLY A 356 7.22 0.17 24.02
CA GLY A 356 6.36 -0.64 23.15
C GLY A 356 5.03 -1.04 23.79
N ARG A 357 4.93 -1.03 25.14
CA ARG A 357 3.69 -1.37 25.86
C ARG A 357 2.67 -0.25 25.78
N GLU A 358 3.10 1.00 25.89
CA GLU A 358 2.21 2.17 25.78
C GLU A 358 1.65 2.34 24.37
N ARG A 359 2.52 2.24 23.34
CA ARG A 359 2.10 2.27 21.94
C ARG A 359 1.17 1.11 21.57
N ALA A 360 1.47 -0.11 22.06
CA ALA A 360 0.60 -1.26 21.87
C ALA A 360 -0.70 -1.16 22.67
N ALA A 361 -0.69 -0.51 23.84
CA ALA A 361 -1.89 -0.23 24.63
C ALA A 361 -2.76 0.83 23.97
N GLU A 362 -2.17 1.87 23.40
CA GLU A 362 -2.87 2.90 22.64
C GLU A 362 -3.52 2.32 21.36
N ALA A 363 -2.78 1.52 20.60
CA ALA A 363 -3.34 0.80 19.45
C ALA A 363 -4.48 -0.16 19.84
N ARG A 364 -4.37 -0.83 21.01
CA ARG A 364 -5.44 -1.68 21.54
C ARG A 364 -6.64 -0.87 22.04
N ARG A 365 -6.41 0.31 22.62
CA ARG A 365 -7.47 1.21 23.05
C ARG A 365 -8.27 1.70 21.84
N LEU A 366 -7.59 2.19 20.81
CA LEU A 366 -8.19 2.64 19.56
C LEU A 366 -9.02 1.53 18.90
N ALA A 367 -8.47 0.32 18.76
CA ALA A 367 -9.20 -0.83 18.24
C ALA A 367 -10.41 -1.25 19.10
N ARG A 368 -10.39 -0.98 20.41
CA ARG A 368 -11.51 -1.25 21.33
C ARG A 368 -12.60 -0.19 21.22
N GLU A 369 -12.24 1.06 21.03
CA GLU A 369 -13.18 2.17 20.80
C GLU A 369 -13.89 2.00 19.46
N GLU A 370 -13.19 1.62 18.41
CA GLU A 370 -13.78 1.24 17.11
C GLU A 370 -14.78 0.08 17.23
N ARG A 371 -14.45 -0.96 18.01
CA ARG A 371 -15.38 -2.07 18.26
C ARG A 371 -16.65 -1.65 18.98
N LYS A 372 -16.56 -0.75 19.97
CA LYS A 372 -17.73 -0.23 20.69
C LYS A 372 -18.61 0.60 19.76
N GLN A 373 -18.02 1.38 18.86
CA GLN A 373 -18.75 2.18 17.89
C GLN A 373 -19.40 1.34 16.78
N ARG A 374 -18.75 0.27 16.33
CA ARG A 374 -19.36 -0.72 15.39
C ARG A 374 -20.56 -1.44 16.00
N GLY A 375 -20.55 -1.71 17.32
CA GLY A 375 -21.65 -2.41 18.02
C GLY A 375 -22.84 -1.53 18.35
N SER A 376 -22.68 -0.21 18.39
CA SER A 376 -23.74 0.72 18.84
C SER A 376 -24.35 1.59 17.75
N ARG A 377 -23.73 1.67 16.56
CA ARG A 377 -24.21 2.49 15.44
C ARG A 377 -23.88 1.82 14.12
N GLY A 378 -24.92 1.41 13.38
CA GLY A 378 -24.78 1.29 11.93
C GLY A 378 -24.24 2.63 11.36
N PRO A 379 -23.63 2.66 10.17
CA PRO A 379 -22.95 3.85 9.65
C PRO A 379 -23.92 5.04 9.56
N ARG A 380 -23.95 5.87 10.59
CA ARG A 380 -24.58 7.19 10.53
C ARG A 380 -23.57 8.17 9.94
N VAL A 381 -23.52 8.19 8.63
CA VAL A 381 -22.83 9.26 7.92
C VAL A 381 -23.69 10.51 8.01
N VAL A 382 -23.37 11.40 8.92
CA VAL A 382 -23.93 12.75 8.96
C VAL A 382 -23.11 13.58 7.96
N LEU A 383 -23.68 13.80 6.77
CA LEU A 383 -23.20 14.83 5.88
C LEU A 383 -23.51 16.17 6.54
N ARG A 384 -22.52 16.79 7.18
CA ARG A 384 -22.66 18.20 7.60
C ARG A 384 -22.73 19.08 6.34
N PRO A 385 -23.69 19.99 6.24
CA PRO A 385 -23.70 20.95 5.16
C PRO A 385 -22.44 21.79 5.19
N VAL A 386 -21.85 22.04 4.02
CA VAL A 386 -20.71 22.95 3.85
C VAL A 386 -21.10 24.31 4.38
N SER A 387 -20.55 24.73 5.52
CA SER A 387 -20.63 26.11 5.93
C SER A 387 -19.83 26.94 4.91
N ARG A 388 -20.51 27.74 4.10
CA ARG A 388 -19.87 28.79 3.30
C ARG A 388 -19.18 29.72 4.29
N ARG A 389 -17.86 29.62 4.43
CA ARG A 389 -17.09 30.71 5.02
C ARG A 389 -17.17 31.84 4.01
N ALA A 390 -17.82 32.91 4.44
CA ALA A 390 -17.83 34.18 3.73
C ALA A 390 -16.39 34.65 3.57
N SER A 391 -16.01 34.92 2.33
CA SER A 391 -14.82 35.67 1.99
C SER A 391 -14.95 37.07 2.58
N GLY A 392 -14.14 37.38 3.56
CA GLY A 392 -13.79 38.71 4.01
C GLY A 392 -12.29 38.88 3.78
#